data_1631945804c2bd2a3ebf12f9b1aebe2c
#
_entry.id   1631945804c2bd2a3ebf12f9b1aebe2c
#
_cell.length_a   1.000
_cell.length_b   1.000
_cell.length_c   1.000
_cell.angle_alpha   90.00
_cell.angle_beta   90.00
_cell.angle_gamma   90.00
#
_symmetry.space_group_name_H-M   'P 1'
#
loop_
_entity.id
_entity.type
_entity.pdbx_description
1 polymer ?
#
loop_
_entity_poly.entity_id
_entity_poly.type
_entity_poly.pdbx_seq_one_letter_code
_entity_poly.pdbx_strand_id
1 'polypeptide(L)'
;MTRTEAFWDRHNTRMTDPEQARAFAAELASIRTVDTIVNALDEHRAAAGLSKAALARAIGSDPSVVRRLLTATTNNPTLSTVAEVAAALGLKVQLVPMTDAERQELTEPMLGTTHAAETTGAA
;
A
#
# COMPACT_ATOMS: atom_id res chain seq x y z
N MET A 1 8.18 32.35 10.17
CA MET A 1 7.44 31.19 9.62
C MET A 1 7.25 30.15 10.71
N THR A 2 6.04 29.69 10.92
CA THR A 2 5.73 28.66 11.90
C THR A 2 6.11 27.28 11.37
N ARG A 3 6.14 26.28 12.26
CA ARG A 3 6.37 24.89 11.86
C ARG A 3 5.33 24.41 10.85
N THR A 4 4.07 24.76 11.09
CA THR A 4 2.95 24.38 10.24
C THR A 4 3.07 25.02 8.85
N GLU A 5 3.42 26.30 8.81
CA GLU A 5 3.62 26.99 7.54
C GLU A 5 4.77 26.40 6.74
N ALA A 6 5.88 26.06 7.41
CA ALA A 6 7.01 25.42 6.75
C ALA A 6 6.65 24.05 6.19
N PHE A 7 5.83 23.29 6.92
CA PHE A 7 5.35 21.99 6.45
C PHE A 7 4.51 22.13 5.17
N TRP A 8 3.54 23.03 5.18
CA TRP A 8 2.66 23.24 4.02
C TRP A 8 3.41 23.80 2.83
N ASP A 9 4.37 24.67 3.08
CA ASP A 9 5.21 25.21 2.01
C ASP A 9 6.03 24.13 1.32
N ARG A 10 6.63 23.24 2.08
CA ARG A 10 7.37 22.11 1.52
C ARG A 10 6.46 21.14 0.78
N HIS A 11 5.26 20.91 1.30
CA HIS A 11 4.27 20.05 0.65
C HIS A 11 3.84 20.64 -0.69
N ASN A 12 3.51 21.93 -0.71
CA ASN A 12 3.09 22.61 -1.93
C ASN A 12 4.21 22.61 -2.98
N THR A 13 5.46 22.82 -2.56
CA THR A 13 6.59 22.77 -3.47
C THR A 13 6.73 21.38 -4.11
N ARG A 14 6.55 20.33 -3.33
CA ARG A 14 6.58 18.96 -3.81
C ARG A 14 5.50 18.70 -4.84
N MET A 15 4.30 19.20 -4.61
CA MET A 15 3.16 18.97 -5.51
C MET A 15 3.26 19.77 -6.80
N THR A 16 4.04 20.87 -6.82
CA THR A 16 4.22 21.68 -8.04
C THR A 16 5.35 21.18 -8.92
N ASP A 17 6.32 20.44 -8.36
CA ASP A 17 7.40 19.82 -9.14
C ASP A 17 6.91 18.47 -9.66
N PRO A 18 6.80 18.27 -10.98
CA PRO A 18 6.27 17.03 -11.52
C PRO A 18 7.02 15.78 -11.08
N GLU A 19 8.34 15.84 -10.98
CA GLU A 19 9.13 14.68 -10.55
C GLU A 19 8.92 14.38 -9.07
N GLN A 20 8.86 15.40 -8.23
CA GLN A 20 8.59 15.20 -6.81
C GLN A 20 7.16 14.75 -6.57
N ALA A 21 6.20 15.26 -7.34
CA ALA A 21 4.81 14.82 -7.27
C ALA A 21 4.68 13.35 -7.65
N ARG A 22 5.39 12.92 -8.69
CA ARG A 22 5.41 11.52 -9.11
C ARG A 22 5.99 10.62 -8.02
N ALA A 23 7.15 11.00 -7.48
CA ALA A 23 7.82 10.22 -6.45
C ALA A 23 6.99 10.12 -5.18
N PHE A 24 6.37 11.22 -4.78
CA PHE A 24 5.50 11.26 -3.60
C PHE A 24 4.28 10.34 -3.79
N ALA A 25 3.64 10.42 -4.95
CA ALA A 25 2.47 9.59 -5.23
C ALA A 25 2.83 8.10 -5.24
N ALA A 26 3.97 7.73 -5.82
CA ALA A 26 4.42 6.35 -5.85
C ALA A 26 4.70 5.83 -4.44
N GLU A 27 5.37 6.62 -3.62
CA GLU A 27 5.65 6.25 -2.23
C GLU A 27 4.36 6.10 -1.42
N LEU A 28 3.44 7.04 -1.57
CA LEU A 28 2.16 7.01 -0.87
C LEU A 28 1.35 5.79 -1.27
N ALA A 29 1.30 5.46 -2.56
CA ALA A 29 0.60 4.27 -3.04
C ALA A 29 1.19 3.00 -2.43
N SER A 30 2.52 2.91 -2.37
CA SER A 30 3.20 1.76 -1.78
C SER A 30 2.87 1.61 -0.30
N ILE A 31 2.99 2.69 0.47
CA ILE A 31 2.72 2.66 1.91
C ILE A 31 1.27 2.28 2.19
N ARG A 32 0.32 2.92 1.52
CA ARG A 32 -1.11 2.65 1.73
C ARG A 32 -1.48 1.22 1.37
N THR A 33 -0.96 0.70 0.27
CA THR A 33 -1.27 -0.66 -0.17
C THR A 33 -0.70 -1.69 0.79
N VAL A 34 0.55 -1.52 1.20
CA VAL A 34 1.18 -2.44 2.16
C VAL A 34 0.43 -2.42 3.48
N ASP A 35 0.12 -1.25 4.01
CA ASP A 35 -0.61 -1.13 5.28
C ASP A 35 -1.98 -1.78 5.20
N THR A 36 -2.71 -1.56 4.12
CA THR A 36 -4.04 -2.14 3.93
C THR A 36 -3.97 -3.66 3.90
N ILE A 37 -3.01 -4.21 3.17
CA ILE A 37 -2.85 -5.66 3.06
C ILE A 37 -2.43 -6.26 4.39
N VAL A 38 -1.43 -5.69 5.05
CA VAL A 38 -0.92 -6.20 6.33
C VAL A 38 -2.02 -6.19 7.39
N ASN A 39 -2.77 -5.10 7.48
CA ASN A 39 -3.86 -4.98 8.43
C ASN A 39 -4.98 -5.99 8.13
N ALA A 40 -5.33 -6.18 6.87
CA ALA A 40 -6.35 -7.15 6.46
C ALA A 40 -5.93 -8.57 6.81
N LEU A 41 -4.68 -8.93 6.54
CA LEU A 41 -4.17 -10.26 6.87
C LEU A 41 -4.21 -10.51 8.37
N ASP A 42 -3.82 -9.53 9.18
CA ASP A 42 -3.82 -9.68 10.64
C ASP A 42 -5.25 -9.77 11.20
N GLU A 43 -6.17 -8.99 10.67
CA GLU A 43 -7.57 -9.06 11.06
C GLU A 43 -8.19 -10.43 10.74
N HIS A 44 -7.92 -10.96 9.56
CA HIS A 44 -8.42 -12.29 9.17
C HIS A 44 -7.78 -13.40 10.00
N ARG A 45 -6.48 -13.26 10.32
CA ARG A 45 -5.81 -14.20 11.21
C ARG A 45 -6.49 -14.24 12.58
N ALA A 46 -6.71 -13.07 13.17
CA ALA A 46 -7.33 -12.97 14.49
C ALA A 46 -8.75 -13.53 14.48
N ALA A 47 -9.53 -13.21 13.44
CA ALA A 47 -10.90 -13.71 13.31
C ALA A 47 -10.95 -15.23 13.15
N ALA A 48 -9.92 -15.82 12.53
CA ALA A 48 -9.82 -17.27 12.38
C ALA A 48 -9.30 -17.96 13.63
N GLY A 49 -8.90 -17.21 14.65
CA GLY A 49 -8.35 -17.76 15.88
C GLY A 49 -6.97 -18.37 15.73
N LEU A 50 -6.24 -18.02 14.69
CA LEU A 50 -4.91 -18.55 14.44
C LEU A 50 -3.84 -17.70 15.10
N SER A 51 -2.88 -18.36 15.76
CA SER A 51 -1.69 -17.66 16.27
C SER A 51 -0.76 -17.36 15.09
N LYS A 52 0.13 -16.39 15.29
CA LYS A 52 1.16 -16.09 14.29
C LYS A 52 2.07 -17.30 14.06
N ALA A 53 2.34 -18.08 15.12
CA ALA A 53 3.12 -19.31 15.00
C ALA A 53 2.40 -20.37 14.16
N ALA A 54 1.09 -20.53 14.33
CA ALA A 54 0.31 -21.47 13.53
C ALA A 54 0.31 -21.06 12.05
N LEU A 55 0.18 -19.76 11.78
CA LEU A 55 0.21 -19.25 10.43
C LEU A 55 1.60 -19.48 9.79
N ALA A 56 2.68 -19.28 10.55
CA ALA A 56 4.03 -19.54 10.06
C ALA A 56 4.22 -21.01 9.69
N ARG A 57 3.70 -21.92 10.52
CA ARG A 57 3.75 -23.34 10.20
C ARG A 57 2.99 -23.66 8.92
N ALA A 58 1.85 -23.02 8.71
CA ALA A 58 1.04 -23.25 7.52
C ALA A 58 1.77 -22.90 6.22
N ILE A 59 2.60 -21.86 6.26
CA ILE A 59 3.38 -21.44 5.08
C ILE A 59 4.81 -21.99 5.08
N GLY A 60 5.14 -22.87 6.03
CA GLY A 60 6.46 -23.46 6.10
C GLY A 60 7.57 -22.47 6.42
N SER A 61 7.27 -21.47 7.23
CA SER A 61 8.20 -20.38 7.52
C SER A 61 8.45 -20.27 9.03
N ASP A 62 9.49 -19.52 9.38
CA ASP A 62 9.81 -19.21 10.77
C ASP A 62 8.77 -18.23 11.34
N PRO A 63 8.33 -18.41 12.61
CA PRO A 63 7.39 -17.46 13.24
C PRO A 63 7.85 -16.01 13.19
N SER A 64 9.15 -15.74 13.19
CA SER A 64 9.68 -14.39 13.12
C SER A 64 9.33 -13.70 11.80
N VAL A 65 9.20 -14.47 10.72
CA VAL A 65 8.82 -13.92 9.40
C VAL A 65 7.39 -13.39 9.44
N VAL A 66 6.47 -14.18 10.01
CA VAL A 66 5.06 -13.77 10.13
C VAL A 66 4.91 -12.61 11.09
N ARG A 67 5.60 -12.64 12.24
CA ARG A 67 5.56 -11.52 13.17
C ARG A 67 6.02 -10.22 12.52
N ARG A 68 7.12 -10.28 11.77
CA ARG A 68 7.63 -9.11 11.05
C ARG A 68 6.64 -8.61 10.01
N LEU A 69 6.05 -9.53 9.25
CA LEU A 69 5.06 -9.19 8.23
C LEU A 69 3.86 -8.45 8.84
N LEU A 70 3.35 -8.95 9.96
CA LEU A 70 2.07 -8.46 10.51
C LEU A 70 2.21 -7.30 11.49
N THR A 71 3.41 -6.96 11.94
CA THR A 71 3.60 -5.93 12.97
C THR A 71 4.51 -4.77 12.56
N ALA A 72 5.32 -4.93 11.53
CA ALA A 72 6.29 -3.91 11.15
C ALA A 72 5.62 -2.77 10.39
N THR A 73 5.89 -1.54 10.82
CA THR A 73 5.38 -0.34 10.15
C THR A 73 6.20 0.02 8.91
N THR A 74 7.42 -0.49 8.81
CA THR A 74 8.32 -0.25 7.67
C THR A 74 8.55 -1.55 6.92
N ASN A 75 7.50 -2.30 6.71
CA ASN A 75 7.56 -3.60 6.09
C ASN A 75 7.60 -3.49 4.57
N ASN A 76 8.39 -4.35 3.95
CA ASN A 76 8.43 -4.47 2.50
C ASN A 76 8.31 -5.95 2.13
N PRO A 77 7.12 -6.53 2.32
CA PRO A 77 6.93 -7.95 2.07
C PRO A 77 7.00 -8.28 0.59
N THR A 78 7.44 -9.50 0.27
CA THR A 78 7.36 -9.96 -1.10
C THR A 78 5.93 -10.36 -1.41
N LEU A 79 5.54 -10.24 -2.67
CA LEU A 79 4.22 -10.66 -3.12
C LEU A 79 4.01 -12.16 -2.86
N SER A 80 5.06 -12.95 -3.02
CA SER A 80 5.02 -14.39 -2.76
C SER A 80 4.62 -14.67 -1.31
N THR A 81 5.26 -14.01 -0.35
CA THR A 81 4.93 -14.19 1.08
C THR A 81 3.49 -13.76 1.37
N VAL A 82 3.08 -12.63 0.81
CA VAL A 82 1.70 -12.14 0.98
C VAL A 82 0.70 -13.17 0.41
N ALA A 83 0.98 -13.72 -0.76
CA ALA A 83 0.10 -14.70 -1.40
C ALA A 83 0.00 -15.98 -0.56
N GLU A 84 1.11 -16.46 -0.01
CA GLU A 84 1.12 -17.65 0.83
C GLU A 84 0.33 -17.46 2.12
N VAL A 85 0.53 -16.32 2.78
CA VAL A 85 -0.21 -16.00 4.02
C VAL A 85 -1.70 -15.85 3.72
N ALA A 86 -2.03 -15.15 2.65
CA ALA A 86 -3.44 -15.00 2.23
C ALA A 86 -4.08 -16.34 1.97
N ALA A 87 -3.41 -17.22 1.24
CA ALA A 87 -3.92 -18.56 0.94
C ALA A 87 -4.15 -19.38 2.21
N ALA A 88 -3.25 -19.31 3.17
CA ALA A 88 -3.41 -20.00 4.45
C ALA A 88 -4.62 -19.51 5.23
N LEU A 89 -5.04 -18.26 4.98
CA LEU A 89 -6.22 -17.66 5.61
C LEU A 89 -7.50 -17.81 4.75
N GLY A 90 -7.40 -18.53 3.63
CA GLY A 90 -8.53 -18.68 2.72
C GLY A 90 -8.82 -17.45 1.86
N LEU A 91 -7.80 -16.61 1.66
CA LEU A 91 -7.91 -15.38 0.89
C LEU A 91 -7.05 -15.45 -0.37
N LYS A 92 -7.41 -14.66 -1.37
CA LYS A 92 -6.56 -14.47 -2.54
C LYS A 92 -6.35 -12.97 -2.78
N VAL A 93 -5.18 -12.65 -3.36
CA VAL A 93 -4.86 -11.27 -3.72
C VAL A 93 -5.52 -10.96 -5.06
N GLN A 94 -6.13 -9.79 -5.14
CA GLN A 94 -6.82 -9.36 -6.35
C GLN A 94 -6.58 -7.88 -6.58
N LEU A 95 -6.45 -7.48 -7.84
CA LEU A 95 -6.33 -6.08 -8.22
C LEU A 95 -7.70 -5.56 -8.63
N VAL A 96 -8.09 -4.45 -8.04
CA VAL A 96 -9.36 -3.80 -8.34
C VAL A 96 -9.11 -2.36 -8.80
N PRO A 97 -9.95 -1.82 -9.68
CA PRO A 97 -9.80 -0.43 -10.10
C PRO A 97 -9.91 0.53 -8.93
N MET A 98 -9.13 1.59 -8.98
CA MET A 98 -9.23 2.68 -8.02
C MET A 98 -10.46 3.54 -8.30
N THR A 99 -10.91 4.26 -7.28
CA THR A 99 -11.91 5.32 -7.45
C THR A 99 -11.28 6.48 -8.22
N ASP A 100 -12.13 7.37 -8.74
CA ASP A 100 -11.66 8.56 -9.43
C ASP A 100 -10.80 9.44 -8.52
N ALA A 101 -11.20 9.58 -7.25
CA ALA A 101 -10.44 10.37 -6.28
C ALA A 101 -9.04 9.77 -6.05
N GLU A 102 -8.96 8.47 -5.92
CA GLU A 102 -7.67 7.78 -5.76
C GLU A 102 -6.78 7.95 -7.00
N ARG A 103 -7.38 7.85 -8.18
CA ARG A 103 -6.64 8.03 -9.44
C ARG A 103 -6.09 9.44 -9.56
N GLN A 104 -6.86 10.45 -9.17
CA GLN A 104 -6.41 11.84 -9.19
C GLN A 104 -5.25 12.06 -8.22
N GLU A 105 -5.30 11.44 -7.07
CA GLU A 105 -4.27 11.58 -6.05
C GLU A 105 -2.99 10.83 -6.41
N LEU A 106 -3.09 9.64 -6.97
CA LEU A 106 -1.96 8.73 -7.14
C LEU A 106 -1.58 8.51 -8.61
N THR A 107 -2.52 8.10 -9.42
CA THR A 107 -2.24 7.68 -10.80
C THR A 107 -1.81 8.85 -11.68
N GLU A 108 -2.56 9.94 -11.62
CA GLU A 108 -2.30 11.09 -12.48
C GLU A 108 -0.94 11.72 -12.21
N PRO A 109 -0.53 11.96 -10.95
CA PRO A 109 0.83 12.45 -10.69
C PRO A 109 1.92 11.49 -11.15
N MET A 110 1.70 10.18 -11.03
CA MET A 110 2.68 9.18 -11.44
C MET A 110 2.86 9.16 -12.97
N LEU A 111 1.79 9.34 -13.71
CA LEU A 111 1.83 9.34 -15.17
C LEU A 111 2.08 10.71 -15.77
N GLY A 112 2.01 11.77 -14.96
CA GLY A 112 2.16 13.14 -15.44
C GLY A 112 0.97 13.61 -16.27
N THR A 113 -0.20 13.00 -16.06
CA THR A 113 -1.41 13.33 -16.81
C THR A 113 -2.43 14.00 -15.91
N THR A 114 -3.41 14.67 -16.52
CA THR A 114 -4.54 15.22 -15.81
C THR A 114 -5.77 14.36 -16.08
N HIS A 115 -6.75 14.47 -15.18
CA HIS A 115 -7.99 13.72 -15.33
C HIS A 115 -8.70 14.00 -16.66
N ALA A 116 -8.70 15.26 -17.09
CA ALA A 116 -9.32 15.64 -18.35
C ALA A 116 -8.65 15.00 -19.58
N ALA A 117 -7.33 14.87 -19.55
CA ALA A 117 -6.59 14.20 -20.61
C ALA A 117 -6.88 12.71 -20.65
N GLU A 118 -7.05 12.10 -19.50
CA GLU A 118 -7.32 10.67 -19.39
C GLU A 118 -8.65 10.27 -20.02
N THR A 119 -9.68 11.10 -19.89
CA THR A 119 -10.99 10.78 -20.44
C THR A 119 -11.01 10.71 -21.97
N THR A 120 -10.08 11.37 -22.64
CA THR A 120 -10.00 11.34 -24.08
C THR A 120 -9.09 10.22 -24.60
N GLY A 121 -8.22 9.71 -23.76
CA GLY A 121 -7.28 8.67 -24.13
C GLY A 121 -7.77 7.25 -23.90
N ALA A 122 -9.00 7.08 -23.51
CA ALA A 122 -9.54 5.79 -23.12
C ALA A 122 -9.93 4.92 -24.31
N ALA A 123 -9.04 4.65 -25.17
CA ALA A 123 -9.29 3.79 -26.33
C ALA A 123 -8.90 2.35 -26.03
#